data_5c5a137fbc9130ead1ff28954dfc6e85
#
_entry.id   5c5a137fbc9130ead1ff28954dfc6e85
#
_cell.length_a   1.000
_cell.length_b   1.000
_cell.length_c   1.000
_cell.angle_alpha   90.00
_cell.angle_beta   90.00
_cell.angle_gamma   90.00
#
_symmetry.space_group_name_H-M   'P 1'
#
loop_
_entity.id
_entity.type
_entity.pdbx_description
1 polymer ?
#
loop_
_entity_poly.entity_id
_entity_poly.type
_entity_poly.pdbx_seq_one_letter_code
_entity_poly.pdbx_strand_id
1 'polypeptide(L)'
;MKINWLISLLITFLIAGCTGIGPSTIERDRFEYSSAIAESWKEMMLLNIIKIRYGDTPMFLEVGSVVNQYILERELEAVAGFRSGDLIGDGLELGGRGKYSDRPTITYSPLIGEKFYKSLLTPIPPHALFLLIQSGWNADFLLRVCLTAINDLYNSSEKRLSTHEADKGFDQLLEILTEMQHSGGLGSRLIEREGEKTIIFFRQNLSDEVKQNSLKVVELLGLDPQASEFRLVYGSTASDNREIAMLTRSMIDIIAELSQYVQVPEHHVEENRASPGAIDKATSFEEIRSRVFVKSALQKPKDSFLAVKYRDHWFYIEDTDFRSKRMFSFLLFLLSLAEGGGEGLAPVLTLPTG
;
A
#
# COMPACT_ATOMS: atom_id res chain seq x y z
N MET A 1 -35.36 57.77 -15.77
CA MET A 1 -34.11 57.63 -14.98
C MET A 1 -34.02 56.33 -14.15
N LYS A 2 -35.12 55.82 -13.60
CA LYS A 2 -35.12 54.56 -12.79
C LYS A 2 -34.93 53.25 -13.58
N ILE A 3 -35.37 53.20 -14.85
CA ILE A 3 -35.27 52.03 -15.72
C ILE A 3 -33.80 51.75 -16.15
N ASN A 4 -33.02 52.78 -16.43
CA ASN A 4 -31.64 52.61 -16.86
C ASN A 4 -30.73 52.09 -15.73
N TRP A 5 -31.06 52.39 -14.49
CA TRP A 5 -30.31 51.88 -13.32
C TRP A 5 -30.57 50.41 -13.04
N LEU A 6 -31.82 49.97 -13.25
CA LEU A 6 -32.19 48.56 -13.16
C LEU A 6 -31.53 47.69 -14.24
N ILE A 7 -31.47 48.21 -15.47
CA ILE A 7 -30.81 47.53 -16.59
C ILE A 7 -29.30 47.46 -16.36
N SER A 8 -28.67 48.53 -15.86
CA SER A 8 -27.26 48.54 -15.53
C SER A 8 -26.93 47.55 -14.37
N LEU A 9 -27.78 47.45 -13.35
CA LEU A 9 -27.63 46.50 -12.28
C LEU A 9 -27.77 45.04 -12.76
N LEU A 10 -28.71 44.78 -13.66
CA LEU A 10 -28.92 43.45 -14.26
C LEU A 10 -27.72 43.02 -15.13
N ILE A 11 -27.16 43.96 -15.93
CA ILE A 11 -25.97 43.69 -16.74
C ILE A 11 -24.74 43.44 -15.86
N THR A 12 -24.58 44.16 -14.75
CA THR A 12 -23.47 43.93 -13.80
C THR A 12 -23.60 42.58 -13.12
N PHE A 13 -24.80 42.11 -12.80
CA PHE A 13 -25.04 40.78 -12.21
C PHE A 13 -24.79 39.66 -13.24
N LEU A 14 -25.04 39.86 -14.50
CA LEU A 14 -24.78 38.90 -15.59
C LEU A 14 -23.26 38.74 -15.87
N ILE A 15 -22.47 39.79 -15.70
CA ILE A 15 -21.02 39.76 -15.92
C ILE A 15 -20.28 39.12 -14.76
N ALA A 16 -20.81 39.22 -13.52
CA ALA A 16 -20.21 38.59 -12.32
C ALA A 16 -20.32 37.03 -12.28
N GLY A 17 -21.07 36.43 -13.22
CA GLY A 17 -21.34 35.00 -13.22
C GLY A 17 -20.31 34.10 -13.93
N CYS A 18 -19.20 34.64 -14.46
CA CYS A 18 -18.16 33.86 -15.14
C CYS A 18 -16.99 33.44 -14.21
N THR A 19 -17.27 32.78 -13.10
CA THR A 19 -16.23 32.04 -12.41
C THR A 19 -16.06 30.70 -13.10
N GLY A 20 -14.91 30.48 -13.74
CA GLY A 20 -14.57 29.20 -14.36
C GLY A 20 -14.62 28.07 -13.31
N ILE A 21 -15.29 26.96 -13.65
CA ILE A 21 -15.49 25.82 -12.75
C ILE A 21 -14.15 25.13 -12.46
N GLY A 22 -13.24 25.07 -13.44
CA GLY A 22 -12.02 24.29 -13.39
C GLY A 22 -11.14 24.46 -12.14
N PRO A 23 -10.69 25.68 -11.76
CA PRO A 23 -9.81 25.85 -10.61
C PRO A 23 -10.48 25.52 -9.26
N SER A 24 -11.78 25.77 -9.13
CA SER A 24 -12.52 25.56 -7.88
C SER A 24 -12.83 24.07 -7.57
N THR A 25 -12.73 23.20 -8.56
CA THR A 25 -12.97 21.75 -8.41
C THR A 25 -11.69 20.98 -8.12
N ILE A 26 -10.51 21.52 -8.43
CA ILE A 26 -9.22 20.81 -8.33
C ILE A 26 -8.98 20.25 -6.92
N GLU A 27 -9.24 21.03 -5.88
CA GLU A 27 -9.00 20.60 -4.50
C GLU A 27 -9.92 19.42 -4.14
N ARG A 28 -11.23 19.57 -4.37
CA ARG A 28 -12.23 18.51 -4.12
C ARG A 28 -11.88 17.23 -4.89
N ASP A 29 -11.66 17.35 -6.17
CA ASP A 29 -11.43 16.22 -7.07
C ASP A 29 -10.14 15.48 -6.72
N ARG A 30 -9.09 16.23 -6.40
CA ARG A 30 -7.83 15.64 -5.97
C ARG A 30 -8.00 14.75 -4.74
N PHE A 31 -8.76 15.19 -3.74
CA PHE A 31 -8.98 14.41 -2.53
C PHE A 31 -9.94 13.24 -2.76
N GLU A 32 -11.05 13.46 -3.43
CA GLU A 32 -12.04 12.42 -3.68
C GLU A 32 -11.48 11.29 -4.56
N TYR A 33 -10.84 11.62 -5.69
CA TYR A 33 -10.24 10.60 -6.57
C TYR A 33 -9.04 9.90 -5.93
N SER A 34 -8.15 10.63 -5.24
CA SER A 34 -7.03 10.01 -4.55
C SER A 34 -7.49 9.05 -3.46
N SER A 35 -8.52 9.42 -2.71
CA SER A 35 -9.11 8.55 -1.69
C SER A 35 -9.76 7.30 -2.30
N ALA A 36 -10.53 7.46 -3.37
CA ALA A 36 -11.17 6.35 -4.07
C ALA A 36 -10.14 5.38 -4.69
N ILE A 37 -9.06 5.89 -5.28
CA ILE A 37 -7.96 5.08 -5.81
C ILE A 37 -7.25 4.33 -4.68
N ALA A 38 -6.93 5.01 -3.58
CA ALA A 38 -6.27 4.38 -2.44
C ALA A 38 -7.13 3.27 -1.82
N GLU A 39 -8.45 3.47 -1.73
CA GLU A 39 -9.37 2.44 -1.25
C GLU A 39 -9.46 1.26 -2.22
N SER A 40 -9.56 1.54 -3.52
CA SER A 40 -9.54 0.50 -4.57
C SER A 40 -8.24 -0.33 -4.54
N TRP A 41 -7.09 0.28 -4.27
CA TRP A 41 -5.82 -0.42 -4.13
C TRP A 41 -5.80 -1.36 -2.92
N LYS A 42 -6.33 -0.90 -1.78
CA LYS A 42 -6.48 -1.75 -0.59
C LYS A 42 -7.38 -2.95 -0.89
N GLU A 43 -8.54 -2.71 -1.50
CA GLU A 43 -9.47 -3.78 -1.86
C GLU A 43 -8.86 -4.78 -2.84
N MET A 44 -8.15 -4.31 -3.86
CA MET A 44 -7.44 -5.15 -4.83
C MET A 44 -6.35 -6.01 -4.16
N MET A 45 -5.55 -5.42 -3.26
CA MET A 45 -4.51 -6.13 -2.53
C MET A 45 -5.11 -7.22 -1.64
N LEU A 46 -6.15 -6.90 -0.87
CA LEU A 46 -6.85 -7.88 -0.04
C LEU A 46 -7.43 -9.00 -0.90
N LEU A 47 -8.05 -8.67 -2.03
CA LEU A 47 -8.59 -9.65 -2.97
C LEU A 47 -7.49 -10.57 -3.52
N ASN A 48 -6.31 -10.05 -3.83
CA ASN A 48 -5.19 -10.84 -4.32
C ASN A 48 -4.63 -11.79 -3.25
N ILE A 49 -4.54 -11.35 -1.99
CA ILE A 49 -4.18 -12.20 -0.85
C ILE A 49 -5.18 -13.38 -0.74
N ILE A 50 -6.48 -13.08 -0.85
CA ILE A 50 -7.54 -14.09 -0.78
C ILE A 50 -7.46 -15.06 -1.97
N LYS A 51 -7.29 -14.56 -3.18
CA LYS A 51 -7.14 -15.39 -4.39
C LYS A 51 -5.98 -16.38 -4.25
N ILE A 52 -4.82 -15.92 -3.77
CA ILE A 52 -3.66 -16.80 -3.53
C ILE A 52 -4.00 -17.87 -2.49
N ARG A 53 -4.76 -17.54 -1.45
CA ARG A 53 -5.24 -18.51 -0.45
C ARG A 53 -6.09 -19.62 -1.07
N TYR A 54 -6.89 -19.30 -2.09
CA TYR A 54 -7.70 -20.24 -2.85
C TYR A 54 -6.96 -20.92 -4.01
N GLY A 55 -5.70 -20.58 -4.25
CA GLY A 55 -4.94 -21.08 -5.41
C GLY A 55 -5.36 -20.44 -6.73
N ASP A 56 -6.11 -19.33 -6.69
CA ASP A 56 -6.51 -18.57 -7.87
C ASP A 56 -5.43 -17.56 -8.26
N THR A 57 -5.39 -17.19 -9.54
CA THR A 57 -4.39 -16.24 -10.05
C THR A 57 -4.67 -14.83 -9.55
N PRO A 58 -3.73 -14.17 -8.86
CA PRO A 58 -3.85 -12.78 -8.51
C PRO A 58 -3.75 -11.89 -9.74
N MET A 59 -4.38 -10.71 -9.70
CA MET A 59 -4.29 -9.71 -10.75
C MET A 59 -3.95 -8.35 -10.12
N PHE A 60 -2.88 -7.74 -10.60
CA PHE A 60 -2.44 -6.43 -10.17
C PHE A 60 -2.68 -5.42 -11.29
N LEU A 61 -3.33 -4.31 -10.95
CA LEU A 61 -3.66 -3.22 -11.86
C LEU A 61 -2.99 -1.94 -11.37
N GLU A 62 -2.37 -1.24 -12.28
CA GLU A 62 -1.83 0.10 -12.06
C GLU A 62 -2.81 1.14 -12.59
N VAL A 63 -3.02 2.23 -11.85
CA VAL A 63 -3.76 3.39 -12.34
C VAL A 63 -2.81 4.26 -13.15
N GLY A 64 -2.93 4.22 -14.47
CA GLY A 64 -2.04 4.95 -15.37
C GLY A 64 -2.36 6.44 -15.41
N SER A 65 -3.65 6.80 -15.51
CA SER A 65 -4.09 8.20 -15.55
C SER A 65 -5.54 8.36 -15.13
N VAL A 66 -5.86 9.53 -14.58
CA VAL A 66 -7.22 9.98 -14.33
C VAL A 66 -7.40 11.29 -15.10
N VAL A 67 -8.30 11.29 -16.06
CA VAL A 67 -8.64 12.47 -16.87
C VAL A 67 -10.05 12.90 -16.52
N ASN A 68 -10.18 14.07 -15.91
CA ASN A 68 -11.48 14.63 -15.55
C ASN A 68 -11.99 15.53 -16.70
N GLN A 69 -13.21 15.30 -17.14
CA GLN A 69 -13.88 16.12 -18.12
C GLN A 69 -15.18 16.67 -17.54
N TYR A 70 -15.23 18.00 -17.38
CA TYR A 70 -16.41 18.70 -16.89
C TYR A 70 -17.11 19.38 -18.03
N ILE A 71 -18.43 19.17 -18.14
CA ILE A 71 -19.28 19.84 -19.07
C ILE A 71 -20.35 20.60 -18.28
N LEU A 72 -20.36 21.92 -18.42
CA LEU A 72 -21.42 22.77 -17.89
C LEU A 72 -22.22 23.35 -19.07
N GLU A 73 -23.38 22.78 -19.32
CA GLU A 73 -24.34 23.31 -20.26
C GLU A 73 -25.30 24.23 -19.49
N ARG A 74 -25.36 25.51 -19.91
CA ARG A 74 -26.34 26.49 -19.41
C ARG A 74 -27.21 26.93 -20.56
N GLU A 75 -28.47 26.64 -20.47
CA GLU A 75 -29.46 27.07 -21.47
C GLU A 75 -30.38 28.10 -20.80
N LEU A 76 -30.40 29.31 -21.36
CA LEU A 76 -31.29 30.34 -20.90
C LEU A 76 -32.33 30.55 -22.02
N GLU A 77 -33.56 30.22 -21.77
CA GLU A 77 -34.68 30.43 -22.68
C GLU A 77 -35.50 31.63 -22.19
N ALA A 78 -35.57 32.67 -23.00
CA ALA A 78 -36.41 33.84 -22.76
C ALA A 78 -37.48 33.90 -23.83
N VAL A 79 -38.72 33.62 -23.47
CA VAL A 79 -39.86 33.75 -24.39
C VAL A 79 -40.63 35.03 -24.03
N ALA A 80 -40.56 36.03 -24.92
CA ALA A 80 -41.36 37.25 -24.81
C ALA A 80 -42.61 37.12 -25.74
N GLY A 81 -43.75 36.88 -25.15
CA GLY A 81 -45.02 36.87 -25.91
C GLY A 81 -45.68 38.24 -25.94
N PHE A 82 -45.63 38.94 -27.09
CA PHE A 82 -46.45 40.12 -27.32
C PHE A 82 -47.77 39.70 -28.00
N ARG A 83 -48.87 39.80 -27.30
CA ARG A 83 -50.21 39.66 -27.87
C ARG A 83 -50.84 41.02 -27.99
N SER A 84 -51.03 41.47 -29.24
CA SER A 84 -51.78 42.68 -29.52
C SER A 84 -53.26 42.38 -29.50
N GLY A 85 -53.94 42.84 -28.47
CA GLY A 85 -55.39 42.78 -28.35
C GLY A 85 -55.87 42.16 -27.04
N ASP A 86 -56.45 43.02 -26.19
CA ASP A 86 -57.29 42.78 -24.99
C ASP A 86 -56.71 42.13 -23.73
N LEU A 87 -56.49 43.02 -22.77
CA LEU A 87 -56.81 42.91 -21.33
C LEU A 87 -56.35 41.69 -20.49
N ILE A 88 -55.19 41.11 -20.73
CA ILE A 88 -54.45 40.37 -19.67
C ILE A 88 -52.96 40.35 -20.01
N GLY A 89 -52.20 41.04 -19.19
CA GLY A 89 -50.77 40.99 -18.90
C GLY A 89 -49.81 40.48 -19.97
N ASP A 90 -48.87 41.32 -20.39
CA ASP A 90 -47.61 40.92 -21.04
C ASP A 90 -46.87 39.97 -20.11
N GLY A 91 -46.80 38.70 -20.49
CA GLY A 91 -46.10 37.66 -19.72
C GLY A 91 -44.69 37.50 -20.24
N LEU A 92 -43.71 37.78 -19.43
CA LEU A 92 -42.31 37.40 -19.65
C LEU A 92 -42.08 36.06 -18.97
N GLU A 93 -41.90 34.99 -19.74
CA GLU A 93 -41.55 33.67 -19.21
C GLU A 93 -40.03 33.50 -19.34
N LEU A 94 -39.34 33.41 -18.19
CA LEU A 94 -37.91 33.17 -18.10
C LEU A 94 -37.69 31.73 -17.65
N GLY A 95 -37.25 30.89 -18.59
CA GLY A 95 -36.83 29.51 -18.31
C GLY A 95 -35.30 29.41 -18.25
N GLY A 96 -34.76 28.79 -17.22
CA GLY A 96 -33.33 28.47 -17.14
C GLY A 96 -33.12 26.98 -16.88
N ARG A 97 -32.30 26.32 -17.70
CA ARG A 97 -31.88 24.94 -17.54
C ARG A 97 -30.36 24.89 -17.36
N GLY A 98 -29.92 24.32 -16.26
CA GLY A 98 -28.52 24.04 -16.03
C GLY A 98 -28.28 22.53 -15.99
N LYS A 99 -27.32 22.03 -16.78
CA LYS A 99 -26.86 20.63 -16.73
C LYS A 99 -25.38 20.61 -16.43
N TYR A 100 -25.05 19.95 -15.32
CA TYR A 100 -23.68 19.64 -14.92
C TYR A 100 -23.42 18.17 -15.20
N SER A 101 -22.32 17.86 -15.91
CA SER A 101 -21.90 16.48 -16.19
C SER A 101 -20.43 16.34 -15.85
N ASP A 102 -20.13 15.42 -14.93
CA ASP A 102 -18.79 14.97 -14.58
C ASP A 102 -18.56 13.58 -15.20
N ARG A 103 -17.52 13.44 -16.03
CA ARG A 103 -17.21 12.21 -16.76
C ARG A 103 -15.72 11.89 -16.63
N PRO A 104 -15.28 11.37 -15.47
CA PRO A 104 -13.91 10.94 -15.32
C PRO A 104 -13.61 9.73 -16.20
N THR A 105 -12.45 9.73 -16.82
CA THR A 105 -11.89 8.57 -17.52
C THR A 105 -10.69 8.07 -16.72
N ILE A 106 -10.80 6.85 -16.21
CA ILE A 106 -9.73 6.20 -15.45
C ILE A 106 -9.13 5.10 -16.32
N THR A 107 -7.83 5.16 -16.56
CA THR A 107 -7.10 4.15 -17.34
C THR A 107 -6.40 3.18 -16.38
N TYR A 108 -6.77 1.92 -16.46
CA TYR A 108 -6.12 0.83 -15.75
C TYR A 108 -5.20 0.05 -16.68
N SER A 109 -3.98 -0.21 -16.23
CA SER A 109 -3.00 -1.03 -16.95
C SER A 109 -2.68 -2.28 -16.13
N PRO A 110 -2.82 -3.49 -16.68
CA PRO A 110 -2.37 -4.70 -15.99
C PRO A 110 -0.86 -4.66 -15.74
N LEU A 111 -0.45 -5.04 -14.54
CA LEU A 111 0.95 -5.22 -14.20
C LEU A 111 1.42 -6.55 -14.78
N ILE A 112 2.11 -6.53 -15.91
CA ILE A 112 2.56 -7.72 -16.65
C ILE A 112 4.00 -7.57 -17.14
N GLY A 113 4.61 -8.68 -17.54
CA GLY A 113 5.96 -8.70 -18.13
C GLY A 113 7.04 -8.18 -17.19
N GLU A 114 7.88 -7.29 -17.68
CA GLU A 114 9.03 -6.75 -16.94
C GLU A 114 8.62 -5.95 -15.71
N LYS A 115 7.53 -5.18 -15.77
CA LYS A 115 6.98 -4.46 -14.62
C LYS A 115 6.55 -5.42 -13.52
N PHE A 116 5.85 -6.48 -13.86
CA PHE A 116 5.44 -7.53 -12.91
C PHE A 116 6.67 -8.16 -12.23
N TYR A 117 7.68 -8.52 -13.03
CA TYR A 117 8.91 -9.09 -12.51
C TYR A 117 9.60 -8.13 -11.53
N LYS A 118 9.83 -6.89 -11.94
CA LYS A 118 10.52 -5.89 -11.11
C LYS A 118 9.77 -5.58 -9.81
N SER A 119 8.45 -5.41 -9.86
CA SER A 119 7.67 -4.98 -8.70
C SER A 119 7.32 -6.12 -7.74
N LEU A 120 7.09 -7.33 -8.26
CA LEU A 120 6.54 -8.41 -7.44
C LEU A 120 7.51 -9.57 -7.20
N LEU A 121 8.37 -9.91 -8.16
CA LEU A 121 9.28 -11.06 -8.06
C LEU A 121 10.68 -10.69 -7.61
N THR A 122 11.09 -9.43 -7.75
CA THR A 122 12.41 -8.99 -7.29
C THR A 122 12.42 -8.95 -5.75
N PRO A 123 13.38 -9.63 -5.10
CA PRO A 123 13.53 -9.57 -3.65
C PRO A 123 13.81 -8.14 -3.18
N ILE A 124 13.26 -7.79 -2.01
CA ILE A 124 13.52 -6.48 -1.40
C ILE A 124 15.02 -6.36 -1.11
N PRO A 125 15.70 -5.31 -1.59
CA PRO A 125 17.14 -5.17 -1.35
C PRO A 125 17.45 -5.08 0.14
N PRO A 126 18.42 -5.87 0.67
CA PRO A 126 18.78 -5.87 2.10
C PRO A 126 19.07 -4.49 2.68
N HIS A 127 19.73 -3.61 1.90
CA HIS A 127 20.02 -2.25 2.35
C HIS A 127 18.76 -1.40 2.58
N ALA A 128 17.69 -1.63 1.80
CA ALA A 128 16.43 -0.92 1.98
C ALA A 128 15.77 -1.23 3.33
N LEU A 129 15.91 -2.47 3.82
CA LEU A 129 15.40 -2.86 5.13
C LEU A 129 16.14 -2.12 6.26
N PHE A 130 17.45 -1.99 6.17
CA PHE A 130 18.23 -1.24 7.16
C PHE A 130 17.94 0.26 7.14
N LEU A 131 17.67 0.84 5.95
CA LEU A 131 17.22 2.23 5.85
C LEU A 131 15.87 2.43 6.56
N LEU A 132 14.93 1.49 6.40
CA LEU A 132 13.65 1.54 7.11
C LEU A 132 13.82 1.39 8.62
N ILE A 133 14.69 0.49 9.09
CA ILE A 133 15.03 0.34 10.51
C ILE A 133 15.59 1.65 11.07
N GLN A 134 16.52 2.29 10.36
CA GLN A 134 17.08 3.58 10.76
C GLN A 134 16.06 4.72 10.74
N SER A 135 15.05 4.64 9.87
CA SER A 135 13.94 5.61 9.81
C SER A 135 12.91 5.41 10.93
N GLY A 136 13.13 4.44 11.83
CA GLY A 136 12.29 4.21 13.00
C GLY A 136 11.26 3.08 12.86
N TRP A 137 11.28 2.33 11.77
CA TRP A 137 10.48 1.10 11.67
C TRP A 137 11.05 0.05 12.62
N ASN A 138 10.18 -0.66 13.33
CA ASN A 138 10.58 -1.69 14.28
C ASN A 138 11.31 -2.85 13.58
N ALA A 139 12.52 -3.17 14.03
CA ALA A 139 13.39 -4.16 13.43
C ALA A 139 12.79 -5.57 13.43
N ASP A 140 12.21 -6.02 14.56
CA ASP A 140 11.55 -7.34 14.66
C ASP A 140 10.46 -7.47 13.61
N PHE A 141 9.57 -6.47 13.55
CA PHE A 141 8.46 -6.47 12.60
C PHE A 141 8.94 -6.55 11.14
N LEU A 142 9.89 -5.67 10.75
CA LEU A 142 10.42 -5.62 9.39
C LEU A 142 11.11 -6.92 8.98
N LEU A 143 12.03 -7.39 9.82
CA LEU A 143 12.84 -8.55 9.49
C LEU A 143 12.00 -9.84 9.49
N ARG A 144 11.05 -9.97 10.39
CA ARG A 144 10.11 -11.10 10.43
C ARG A 144 9.25 -11.20 9.18
N VAL A 145 8.82 -10.06 8.64
CA VAL A 145 8.00 -10.03 7.41
C VAL A 145 8.86 -10.24 6.15
N CYS A 146 10.00 -9.55 6.09
CA CYS A 146 10.77 -9.42 4.85
C CYS A 146 11.90 -10.44 4.68
N LEU A 147 12.30 -11.18 5.74
CA LEU A 147 13.38 -12.16 5.63
C LEU A 147 12.87 -13.59 5.55
N THR A 148 13.57 -14.40 4.76
CA THR A 148 13.51 -15.85 4.78
C THR A 148 14.63 -16.42 5.64
N ALA A 149 15.83 -15.85 5.56
CA ALA A 149 16.98 -16.29 6.36
C ALA A 149 18.00 -15.15 6.51
N ILE A 150 18.87 -15.28 7.51
CA ILE A 150 20.04 -14.45 7.73
C ILE A 150 21.19 -15.31 8.27
N ASN A 151 22.34 -15.39 7.57
CA ASN A 151 23.49 -16.24 7.90
C ASN A 151 23.06 -17.63 8.40
N ASP A 152 22.34 -18.37 7.57
CA ASP A 152 21.83 -19.74 7.85
C ASP A 152 20.82 -19.84 9.01
N LEU A 153 20.41 -18.75 9.65
CA LEU A 153 19.28 -18.73 10.58
C LEU A 153 17.98 -18.48 9.79
N TYR A 154 17.10 -19.47 9.81
CA TYR A 154 15.86 -19.44 9.05
C TYR A 154 14.69 -18.88 9.85
N ASN A 155 13.90 -18.03 9.21
CA ASN A 155 12.60 -17.56 9.70
C ASN A 155 11.52 -18.62 9.45
N SER A 156 10.43 -18.54 10.20
CA SER A 156 9.25 -19.36 9.94
C SER A 156 8.69 -19.12 8.53
N SER A 157 8.17 -20.16 7.91
CA SER A 157 7.48 -20.10 6.63
C SER A 157 6.32 -21.08 6.61
N GLU A 158 5.14 -20.59 6.25
CA GLU A 158 3.91 -21.40 6.08
C GLU A 158 3.58 -21.60 4.61
N LYS A 159 4.56 -21.46 3.72
CA LYS A 159 4.35 -21.67 2.28
C LYS A 159 3.84 -23.09 2.03
N ARG A 160 2.88 -23.21 1.12
CA ARG A 160 2.18 -24.46 0.74
C ARG A 160 3.10 -25.66 0.49
N LEU A 161 4.35 -25.43 0.04
CA LEU A 161 5.30 -26.49 -0.32
C LEU A 161 6.39 -26.73 0.72
N SER A 162 6.57 -25.86 1.71
CA SER A 162 7.54 -26.05 2.78
C SER A 162 7.10 -25.27 4.02
N THR A 163 6.55 -25.99 4.99
CA THR A 163 6.33 -25.43 6.32
C THR A 163 7.63 -25.58 7.10
N HIS A 164 8.16 -24.48 7.63
CA HIS A 164 9.36 -24.46 8.43
C HIS A 164 9.13 -23.59 9.67
N GLU A 165 9.44 -24.12 10.85
CA GLU A 165 9.44 -23.32 12.07
C GLU A 165 10.69 -22.43 12.09
N ALA A 166 10.59 -21.28 12.76
CA ALA A 166 11.75 -20.41 12.93
C ALA A 166 12.82 -21.09 13.78
N ASP A 167 14.09 -20.90 13.39
CA ASP A 167 15.20 -21.29 14.23
C ASP A 167 15.18 -20.46 15.53
N LYS A 168 15.43 -21.07 16.66
CA LYS A 168 15.48 -20.37 17.97
C LYS A 168 16.48 -19.20 17.95
N GLY A 169 17.59 -19.36 17.22
CA GLY A 169 18.57 -18.29 17.02
C GLY A 169 18.02 -17.12 16.22
N PHE A 170 17.07 -17.35 15.29
CA PHE A 170 16.45 -16.29 14.53
C PHE A 170 15.60 -15.38 15.42
N ASP A 171 14.72 -15.94 16.25
CA ASP A 171 13.89 -15.15 17.15
C ASP A 171 14.74 -14.37 18.18
N GLN A 172 15.76 -15.01 18.74
CA GLN A 172 16.72 -14.38 19.67
C GLN A 172 17.46 -13.21 18.98
N LEU A 173 17.86 -13.38 17.71
CA LEU A 173 18.52 -12.33 16.94
C LEU A 173 17.60 -11.11 16.74
N LEU A 174 16.31 -11.34 16.43
CA LEU A 174 15.36 -10.24 16.24
C LEU A 174 15.12 -9.44 17.53
N GLU A 175 15.02 -10.12 18.66
CA GLU A 175 14.92 -9.47 19.97
C GLU A 175 16.13 -8.55 20.22
N ILE A 176 17.35 -9.08 20.05
CA ILE A 176 18.58 -8.33 20.27
C ILE A 176 18.70 -7.14 19.30
N LEU A 177 18.38 -7.34 18.02
CA LEU A 177 18.44 -6.25 17.03
C LEU A 177 17.43 -5.14 17.36
N THR A 178 16.27 -5.48 17.91
CA THR A 178 15.28 -4.51 18.36
C THR A 178 15.77 -3.72 19.58
N GLU A 179 16.41 -4.36 20.56
CA GLU A 179 17.03 -3.67 21.69
C GLU A 179 18.16 -2.75 21.23
N MET A 180 19.01 -3.22 20.31
CA MET A 180 20.07 -2.42 19.72
C MET A 180 19.55 -1.23 18.89
N GLN A 181 18.41 -1.38 18.23
CA GLN A 181 17.74 -0.27 17.55
C GLN A 181 17.31 0.80 18.56
N HIS A 182 16.64 0.42 19.63
CA HIS A 182 16.15 1.35 20.67
C HIS A 182 17.29 2.06 21.40
N SER A 183 18.41 1.39 21.64
CA SER A 183 19.58 1.96 22.28
C SER A 183 20.52 2.72 21.33
N GLY A 184 20.22 2.74 20.01
CA GLY A 184 21.07 3.36 19.00
C GLY A 184 22.39 2.58 18.73
N GLY A 185 22.45 1.31 19.13
CA GLY A 185 23.61 0.44 18.95
C GLY A 185 23.80 -0.05 17.53
N LEU A 186 22.74 -0.08 16.74
CA LEU A 186 22.74 -0.52 15.34
C LEU A 186 22.93 0.68 14.41
N GLY A 187 23.88 0.60 13.49
CA GLY A 187 24.09 1.59 12.44
C GLY A 187 24.33 0.93 11.10
N SER A 188 23.95 1.64 10.04
CA SER A 188 24.33 1.27 8.68
C SER A 188 24.78 2.51 7.91
N ARG A 189 25.65 2.32 6.96
CA ARG A 189 26.07 3.35 6.00
C ARG A 189 26.23 2.77 4.61
N LEU A 190 25.82 3.54 3.63
CA LEU A 190 26.02 3.19 2.23
C LEU A 190 27.44 3.64 1.83
N ILE A 191 28.27 2.69 1.38
CA ILE A 191 29.59 2.99 0.82
C ILE A 191 29.61 2.44 -0.59
N GLU A 192 29.79 3.33 -1.56
CA GLU A 192 30.01 2.99 -2.95
C GLU A 192 31.53 2.75 -3.15
N ARG A 193 31.97 1.53 -2.95
CA ARG A 193 33.29 1.06 -3.40
C ARG A 193 33.10 -0.18 -4.25
N GLU A 194 33.54 -0.12 -5.50
CA GLU A 194 33.65 -1.27 -6.43
C GLU A 194 32.37 -2.12 -6.57
N GLY A 195 31.18 -1.48 -6.52
CA GLY A 195 29.88 -2.17 -6.68
C GLY A 195 29.28 -2.74 -5.40
N GLU A 196 29.96 -2.70 -4.26
CA GLU A 196 29.45 -3.11 -2.95
C GLU A 196 28.78 -1.93 -2.24
N LYS A 197 27.53 -2.12 -1.77
CA LYS A 197 26.65 -0.98 -1.49
C LYS A 197 26.36 -0.69 -0.01
N THR A 198 26.58 -1.61 0.93
CA THR A 198 26.17 -1.34 2.32
C THR A 198 27.07 -2.00 3.33
N ILE A 199 27.47 -1.23 4.32
CA ILE A 199 28.20 -1.72 5.49
C ILE A 199 27.33 -1.53 6.72
N ILE A 200 27.19 -2.60 7.49
CA ILE A 200 26.57 -2.60 8.82
C ILE A 200 27.68 -2.47 9.85
N PHE A 201 27.46 -1.65 10.84
CA PHE A 201 28.38 -1.51 11.96
C PHE A 201 27.63 -1.47 13.30
N PHE A 202 28.28 -2.00 14.33
CA PHE A 202 27.80 -1.88 15.70
C PHE A 202 28.57 -0.75 16.39
N ARG A 203 27.85 0.19 16.98
CA ARG A 203 28.49 1.32 17.67
C ARG A 203 29.12 0.84 18.98
N GLN A 204 30.43 1.03 19.11
CA GLN A 204 31.20 0.57 20.25
C GLN A 204 31.18 1.49 21.48
N ASN A 205 30.84 2.76 21.31
CA ASN A 205 30.90 3.79 22.38
C ASN A 205 29.57 3.96 23.12
N LEU A 206 28.87 2.85 23.38
CA LEU A 206 27.59 2.83 24.08
C LEU A 206 27.71 2.04 25.41
N SER A 207 26.59 1.85 26.09
CA SER A 207 26.51 1.13 27.36
C SER A 207 27.09 -0.29 27.26
N ASP A 208 27.46 -0.87 28.38
CA ASP A 208 27.95 -2.26 28.42
C ASP A 208 26.92 -3.27 27.95
N GLU A 209 25.64 -2.97 28.10
CA GLU A 209 24.53 -3.76 27.59
C GLU A 209 24.56 -3.85 26.04
N VAL A 210 24.76 -2.71 25.35
CA VAL A 210 24.85 -2.68 23.89
C VAL A 210 26.09 -3.46 23.41
N LYS A 211 27.19 -3.40 24.13
CA LYS A 211 28.38 -4.20 23.80
C LYS A 211 28.10 -5.70 23.92
N GLN A 212 27.40 -6.11 24.98
CA GLN A 212 27.01 -7.51 25.16
C GLN A 212 26.05 -7.98 24.05
N ASN A 213 25.07 -7.14 23.68
CA ASN A 213 24.15 -7.42 22.58
C ASN A 213 24.90 -7.53 21.24
N SER A 214 25.84 -6.65 20.98
CA SER A 214 26.69 -6.75 19.78
C SER A 214 27.49 -8.06 19.71
N LEU A 215 28.07 -8.48 20.82
CA LEU A 215 28.81 -9.76 20.89
C LEU A 215 27.88 -10.95 20.65
N LYS A 216 26.67 -10.94 21.19
CA LYS A 216 25.67 -11.99 20.94
C LYS A 216 25.25 -12.05 19.47
N VAL A 217 25.06 -10.89 18.80
CA VAL A 217 24.77 -10.85 17.35
C VAL A 217 25.93 -11.44 16.57
N VAL A 218 27.16 -11.07 16.91
CA VAL A 218 28.38 -11.59 16.26
C VAL A 218 28.47 -13.12 16.41
N GLU A 219 28.17 -13.65 17.60
CA GLU A 219 28.14 -15.09 17.88
C GLU A 219 27.03 -15.81 17.10
N LEU A 220 25.79 -15.30 17.16
CA LEU A 220 24.64 -15.90 16.50
C LEU A 220 24.81 -15.95 14.96
N LEU A 221 25.43 -14.94 14.38
CA LEU A 221 25.65 -14.85 12.93
C LEU A 221 27.00 -15.41 12.47
N GLY A 222 27.81 -15.96 13.40
CA GLY A 222 29.13 -16.50 13.08
C GLY A 222 30.13 -15.46 12.53
N LEU A 223 30.03 -14.21 12.99
CA LEU A 223 30.84 -13.10 12.49
C LEU A 223 32.19 -13.01 13.20
N ASP A 224 33.14 -12.26 12.60
CA ASP A 224 34.45 -11.98 13.17
C ASP A 224 34.32 -11.05 14.40
N PRO A 225 34.62 -11.50 15.63
CA PRO A 225 34.51 -10.69 16.83
C PRO A 225 35.49 -9.51 16.91
N GLN A 226 36.50 -9.49 16.02
CA GLN A 226 37.45 -8.40 15.92
C GLN A 226 37.03 -7.35 14.87
N ALA A 227 36.07 -7.67 14.01
CA ALA A 227 35.56 -6.74 13.02
C ALA A 227 34.53 -5.77 13.65
N SER A 228 34.57 -4.52 13.21
CA SER A 228 33.60 -3.50 13.57
C SER A 228 32.61 -3.18 12.45
N GLU A 229 32.86 -3.70 11.27
CA GLU A 229 32.10 -3.44 10.05
C GLU A 229 31.87 -4.74 9.29
N PHE A 230 30.66 -4.94 8.77
CA PHE A 230 30.25 -6.14 8.05
C PHE A 230 29.58 -5.77 6.74
N ARG A 231 29.89 -6.51 5.68
CA ARG A 231 29.27 -6.33 4.37
C ARG A 231 27.87 -6.94 4.37
N LEU A 232 26.91 -6.20 3.86
CA LEU A 232 25.54 -6.69 3.68
C LEU A 232 25.36 -7.22 2.27
N VAL A 233 25.02 -8.49 2.13
CA VAL A 233 24.84 -9.17 0.84
C VAL A 233 23.47 -9.85 0.77
N TYR A 234 23.00 -10.05 -0.46
CA TYR A 234 21.79 -10.85 -0.70
C TYR A 234 22.18 -12.34 -0.78
N GLY A 235 21.58 -13.17 0.06
CA GLY A 235 21.83 -14.61 0.10
C GLY A 235 21.38 -15.24 1.41
N SER A 236 21.37 -16.57 1.48
CA SER A 236 21.08 -17.31 2.72
C SER A 236 22.32 -17.55 3.57
N THR A 237 23.48 -17.67 2.94
CA THR A 237 24.75 -18.11 3.54
C THR A 237 25.82 -17.08 3.26
N ALA A 238 26.57 -16.68 4.28
CA ALA A 238 27.72 -15.79 4.15
C ALA A 238 28.92 -16.53 3.52
N SER A 239 29.71 -15.85 2.70
CA SER A 239 30.93 -16.41 2.11
C SER A 239 32.13 -16.35 3.06
N ASP A 240 32.13 -15.43 4.01
CA ASP A 240 33.11 -15.28 5.06
C ASP A 240 32.51 -14.70 6.35
N ASN A 241 33.29 -14.63 7.43
CA ASN A 241 32.83 -14.13 8.73
C ASN A 241 32.72 -12.59 8.81
N ARG A 242 32.84 -11.88 7.69
CA ARG A 242 32.65 -10.43 7.58
C ARG A 242 31.43 -10.08 6.73
N GLU A 243 30.63 -11.09 6.38
CA GLU A 243 29.40 -10.90 5.64
C GLU A 243 28.17 -11.17 6.49
N ILE A 244 27.17 -10.31 6.32
CA ILE A 244 25.79 -10.56 6.76
C ILE A 244 24.97 -10.84 5.49
N ALA A 245 24.70 -12.11 5.27
CA ALA A 245 23.91 -12.57 4.13
C ALA A 245 22.43 -12.59 4.52
N MET A 246 21.60 -11.85 3.78
CA MET A 246 20.16 -11.77 4.03
C MET A 246 19.40 -12.29 2.82
N LEU A 247 18.69 -13.39 2.96
CA LEU A 247 17.73 -13.88 1.98
C LEU A 247 16.40 -13.19 2.20
N THR A 248 16.19 -12.10 1.48
CA THR A 248 14.95 -11.32 1.57
C THR A 248 13.83 -11.93 0.72
N ARG A 249 12.59 -11.67 1.12
CA ARG A 249 11.40 -12.06 0.38
C ARG A 249 11.10 -11.03 -0.71
N SER A 250 10.52 -11.51 -1.81
CA SER A 250 9.87 -10.64 -2.81
C SER A 250 8.47 -10.24 -2.33
N MET A 251 7.84 -9.27 -3.00
CA MET A 251 6.47 -8.87 -2.67
C MET A 251 5.48 -10.03 -2.79
N ILE A 252 5.60 -10.85 -3.84
CA ILE A 252 4.71 -12.01 -4.01
C ILE A 252 4.94 -13.07 -2.93
N ASP A 253 6.18 -13.23 -2.44
CA ASP A 253 6.46 -14.13 -1.31
C ASP A 253 5.79 -13.65 -0.03
N ILE A 254 5.81 -12.34 0.23
CA ILE A 254 5.15 -11.75 1.41
C ILE A 254 3.62 -11.92 1.29
N ILE A 255 3.05 -11.65 0.12
CA ILE A 255 1.61 -11.81 -0.12
C ILE A 255 1.20 -13.29 0.04
N ALA A 256 2.02 -14.22 -0.47
CA ALA A 256 1.78 -15.66 -0.33
C ALA A 256 1.85 -16.12 1.14
N GLU A 257 2.79 -15.60 1.92
CA GLU A 257 2.88 -15.85 3.35
C GLU A 257 1.65 -15.31 4.08
N LEU A 258 1.26 -14.05 3.80
CA LEU A 258 0.07 -13.44 4.41
C LEU A 258 -1.22 -14.16 4.05
N SER A 259 -1.30 -14.78 2.88
CA SER A 259 -2.47 -15.53 2.44
C SER A 259 -2.76 -16.73 3.36
N GLN A 260 -1.75 -17.28 4.06
CA GLN A 260 -1.91 -18.39 4.99
C GLN A 260 -2.69 -18.00 6.27
N TYR A 261 -2.81 -16.69 6.53
CA TYR A 261 -3.53 -16.13 7.68
C TYR A 261 -4.91 -15.56 7.29
N VAL A 262 -5.43 -15.98 6.14
CA VAL A 262 -6.83 -15.73 5.73
C VAL A 262 -7.70 -16.87 6.26
N GLN A 263 -8.63 -16.56 7.14
CA GLN A 263 -9.67 -17.48 7.56
C GLN A 263 -10.64 -17.74 6.41
N VAL A 264 -10.70 -18.96 5.93
CA VAL A 264 -11.67 -19.40 4.93
C VAL A 264 -12.80 -20.18 5.59
N PRO A 265 -14.01 -20.23 5.00
CA PRO A 265 -15.08 -21.09 5.49
C PRO A 265 -14.64 -22.56 5.53
N GLU A 266 -14.94 -23.27 6.61
CA GLU A 266 -14.51 -24.63 6.85
C GLU A 266 -14.88 -25.58 5.70
N HIS A 267 -16.12 -25.48 5.21
CA HIS A 267 -16.59 -26.28 4.08
C HIS A 267 -15.79 -26.04 2.79
N HIS A 268 -15.15 -24.89 2.59
CA HIS A 268 -14.25 -24.65 1.44
C HIS A 268 -12.95 -25.43 1.55
N VAL A 269 -12.47 -25.66 2.79
CA VAL A 269 -11.29 -26.52 3.03
C VAL A 269 -11.67 -28.00 2.83
N GLU A 270 -12.81 -28.43 3.38
CA GLU A 270 -13.32 -29.79 3.23
C GLU A 270 -13.58 -30.18 1.77
N GLU A 271 -14.11 -29.24 0.98
CA GLU A 271 -14.36 -29.41 -0.46
C GLU A 271 -13.10 -29.24 -1.32
N ASN A 272 -11.92 -29.04 -0.71
CA ASN A 272 -10.65 -28.77 -1.41
C ASN A 272 -10.67 -27.54 -2.32
N ARG A 273 -11.47 -26.52 -2.02
CA ARG A 273 -11.48 -25.23 -2.72
C ARG A 273 -10.35 -24.32 -2.24
N ALA A 274 -9.90 -24.50 -1.00
CA ALA A 274 -8.75 -23.83 -0.42
C ALA A 274 -7.90 -24.84 0.35
N SER A 275 -6.57 -24.65 0.36
CA SER A 275 -5.71 -25.51 1.19
C SER A 275 -5.85 -25.11 2.68
N PRO A 276 -5.62 -26.02 3.64
CA PRO A 276 -5.47 -25.65 5.04
C PRO A 276 -4.39 -24.56 5.20
N GLY A 277 -4.68 -23.53 6.00
CA GLY A 277 -3.74 -22.45 6.26
C GLY A 277 -3.05 -22.55 7.61
N ALA A 278 -2.22 -21.56 7.93
CA ALA A 278 -1.56 -21.45 9.22
C ALA A 278 -2.56 -21.29 10.38
N ILE A 279 -3.69 -20.60 10.12
CA ILE A 279 -4.76 -20.41 11.11
C ILE A 279 -5.38 -21.75 11.50
N ASP A 280 -5.57 -22.66 10.55
CA ASP A 280 -6.23 -23.95 10.79
C ASP A 280 -5.33 -24.92 11.56
N LYS A 281 -4.02 -24.65 11.62
CA LYS A 281 -3.00 -25.45 12.31
C LYS A 281 -2.55 -24.83 13.64
N ALA A 282 -2.85 -23.55 13.87
CA ALA A 282 -2.36 -22.83 15.03
C ALA A 282 -2.96 -23.38 16.33
N THR A 283 -2.12 -23.68 17.28
CA THR A 283 -2.48 -24.23 18.59
C THR A 283 -2.78 -23.17 19.64
N SER A 284 -2.40 -21.90 19.38
CA SER A 284 -2.63 -20.79 20.30
C SER A 284 -3.07 -19.51 19.56
N PHE A 285 -3.93 -18.76 20.24
CA PHE A 285 -4.40 -17.47 19.75
C PHE A 285 -3.29 -16.40 19.66
N GLU A 286 -2.23 -16.53 20.45
CA GLU A 286 -1.09 -15.61 20.44
C GLU A 286 -0.21 -15.78 19.22
N GLU A 287 -0.07 -16.97 18.71
CA GLU A 287 0.67 -17.28 17.49
C GLU A 287 0.03 -16.63 16.25
N ILE A 288 -1.31 -16.65 16.19
CA ILE A 288 -2.08 -15.98 15.12
C ILE A 288 -1.96 -14.47 15.25
N ARG A 289 -1.84 -13.94 16.47
CA ARG A 289 -1.87 -12.52 16.79
C ARG A 289 -0.69 -11.71 16.23
N SER A 290 0.38 -12.35 15.81
CA SER A 290 1.59 -11.69 15.28
C SER A 290 1.50 -11.34 13.78
N ARG A 291 0.44 -11.76 13.06
CA ARG A 291 0.35 -11.66 11.60
C ARG A 291 -1.01 -11.08 11.17
N VAL A 292 -1.13 -10.67 9.91
CA VAL A 292 -2.42 -10.15 9.40
C VAL A 292 -3.49 -11.23 9.53
N PHE A 293 -4.57 -10.89 10.18
CA PHE A 293 -5.72 -11.75 10.31
C PHE A 293 -6.88 -11.23 9.46
N VAL A 294 -7.23 -11.97 8.42
CA VAL A 294 -8.38 -11.70 7.57
C VAL A 294 -9.49 -12.68 7.93
N LYS A 295 -10.60 -12.16 8.40
CA LYS A 295 -11.79 -12.94 8.77
C LYS A 295 -12.73 -13.12 7.58
N SER A 296 -13.61 -14.14 7.66
CA SER A 296 -14.69 -14.33 6.68
C SER A 296 -16.08 -14.31 7.33
N ALA A 297 -17.09 -13.82 6.58
CA ALA A 297 -18.48 -13.78 6.99
C ALA A 297 -19.41 -13.86 5.77
N LEU A 298 -20.67 -14.34 5.97
CA LEU A 298 -21.68 -14.35 4.91
C LEU A 298 -22.21 -12.94 4.58
N GLN A 299 -22.20 -12.04 5.55
CA GLN A 299 -22.70 -10.67 5.38
C GLN A 299 -21.55 -9.67 5.54
N LYS A 300 -21.66 -8.52 4.84
CA LYS A 300 -20.69 -7.44 4.97
C LYS A 300 -20.67 -6.92 6.41
N PRO A 301 -19.52 -6.95 7.11
CA PRO A 301 -19.42 -6.40 8.46
C PRO A 301 -19.60 -4.88 8.42
N LYS A 302 -20.26 -4.33 9.47
CA LYS A 302 -20.53 -2.88 9.55
C LYS A 302 -19.29 -2.08 9.87
N ASP A 303 -18.44 -2.62 10.76
CA ASP A 303 -17.25 -1.94 11.28
C ASP A 303 -15.98 -2.69 10.83
N SER A 304 -15.65 -2.56 9.53
CA SER A 304 -14.43 -3.12 8.97
C SER A 304 -13.50 -2.02 8.47
N PHE A 305 -12.21 -2.15 8.73
CA PHE A 305 -11.19 -1.32 8.09
C PHE A 305 -11.20 -1.52 6.58
N LEU A 306 -11.39 -2.76 6.15
CA LEU A 306 -11.39 -3.16 4.75
C LEU A 306 -12.23 -4.42 4.59
N ALA A 307 -13.05 -4.52 3.53
CA ALA A 307 -13.86 -5.70 3.26
C ALA A 307 -14.08 -5.89 1.76
N VAL A 308 -13.82 -7.10 1.27
CA VAL A 308 -14.08 -7.49 -0.14
C VAL A 308 -14.94 -8.74 -0.20
N LYS A 309 -15.77 -8.85 -1.25
CA LYS A 309 -16.59 -10.03 -1.49
C LYS A 309 -15.87 -10.98 -2.45
N TYR A 310 -15.74 -12.24 -2.06
CA TYR A 310 -15.19 -13.29 -2.90
C TYR A 310 -15.88 -14.65 -2.62
N ARG A 311 -16.24 -15.39 -3.67
CA ARG A 311 -16.94 -16.71 -3.58
C ARG A 311 -18.08 -16.73 -2.57
N ASP A 312 -18.98 -15.70 -2.65
CA ASP A 312 -20.17 -15.51 -1.81
C ASP A 312 -19.92 -15.22 -0.33
N HIS A 313 -18.68 -15.02 0.09
CA HIS A 313 -18.30 -14.59 1.41
C HIS A 313 -17.65 -13.21 1.38
N TRP A 314 -17.80 -12.47 2.47
CA TRP A 314 -17.06 -11.25 2.75
C TRP A 314 -15.81 -11.60 3.53
N PHE A 315 -14.67 -11.15 3.04
CA PHE A 315 -13.38 -11.25 3.72
C PHE A 315 -13.00 -9.85 4.18
N TYR A 316 -12.56 -9.71 5.43
CA TYR A 316 -12.39 -8.41 6.01
C TYR A 316 -11.32 -8.37 7.11
N ILE A 317 -10.78 -7.17 7.33
CA ILE A 317 -9.93 -6.81 8.47
C ILE A 317 -10.78 -5.94 9.39
N GLU A 318 -10.88 -6.28 10.68
CA GLU A 318 -11.62 -5.49 11.66
C GLU A 318 -10.98 -4.12 11.87
N ASP A 319 -11.79 -3.07 12.04
CA ASP A 319 -11.25 -1.73 12.31
C ASP A 319 -10.58 -1.61 13.68
N THR A 320 -10.96 -2.47 14.62
CA THR A 320 -10.34 -2.58 15.95
C THR A 320 -9.03 -3.38 15.98
N ASP A 321 -8.72 -4.12 14.92
CA ASP A 321 -7.45 -4.85 14.81
C ASP A 321 -6.34 -3.93 14.27
N PHE A 322 -5.80 -3.10 15.16
CA PHE A 322 -4.74 -2.15 14.82
C PHE A 322 -3.49 -2.82 14.24
N ARG A 323 -3.20 -4.04 14.67
CA ARG A 323 -2.02 -4.78 14.24
C ARG A 323 -2.13 -5.23 12.79
N SER A 324 -3.24 -5.85 12.41
CA SER A 324 -3.54 -6.23 11.02
C SER A 324 -3.63 -5.00 10.11
N LYS A 325 -4.23 -3.92 10.56
CA LYS A 325 -4.27 -2.64 9.83
C LYS A 325 -2.86 -2.11 9.54
N ARG A 326 -1.99 -2.10 10.56
CA ARG A 326 -0.61 -1.62 10.42
C ARG A 326 0.20 -2.49 9.46
N MET A 327 0.07 -3.83 9.56
CA MET A 327 0.73 -4.77 8.66
C MET A 327 0.25 -4.58 7.22
N PHE A 328 -1.05 -4.47 7.02
CA PHE A 328 -1.63 -4.29 5.70
C PHE A 328 -1.20 -2.95 5.07
N SER A 329 -1.21 -1.87 5.85
CA SER A 329 -0.71 -0.55 5.40
C SER A 329 0.78 -0.59 5.05
N PHE A 330 1.57 -1.34 5.82
CA PHE A 330 2.98 -1.55 5.53
C PHE A 330 3.20 -2.33 4.22
N LEU A 331 2.39 -3.36 3.96
CA LEU A 331 2.43 -4.09 2.69
C LEU A 331 2.21 -3.16 1.49
N LEU A 332 1.21 -2.28 1.56
CA LEU A 332 0.96 -1.30 0.51
C LEU A 332 2.12 -0.30 0.35
N PHE A 333 2.72 0.12 1.46
CA PHE A 333 3.91 0.97 1.43
C PHE A 333 5.10 0.27 0.75
N LEU A 334 5.37 -1.00 1.07
CA LEU A 334 6.42 -1.78 0.40
C LEU A 334 6.16 -1.91 -1.10
N LEU A 335 4.90 -2.14 -1.50
CA LEU A 335 4.53 -2.22 -2.92
C LEU A 335 4.82 -0.89 -3.62
N SER A 336 4.44 0.24 -3.03
CA SER A 336 4.71 1.55 -3.61
C SER A 336 6.22 1.85 -3.74
N LEU A 337 7.06 1.35 -2.84
CA LEU A 337 8.52 1.45 -2.97
C LEU A 337 9.05 0.58 -4.11
N ALA A 338 8.50 -0.60 -4.30
CA ALA A 338 8.87 -1.50 -5.38
C ALA A 338 8.47 -0.94 -6.77
N GLU A 339 7.36 -0.24 -6.85
CA GLU A 339 6.88 0.42 -8.09
C GLU A 339 7.67 1.70 -8.42
N GLY A 340 8.14 2.43 -7.42
CA GLY A 340 8.85 3.72 -7.58
C GLY A 340 10.26 3.62 -8.20
N GLY A 341 10.80 2.43 -8.40
CA GLY A 341 12.11 2.21 -9.05
C GLY A 341 12.12 2.32 -10.58
N GLY A 342 10.98 2.54 -11.21
CA GLY A 342 10.87 2.86 -12.64
C GLY A 342 11.03 4.37 -12.88
N GLU A 343 11.67 4.75 -13.97
CA GLU A 343 11.78 6.15 -14.41
C GLU A 343 10.41 6.82 -14.31
N GLY A 344 10.31 7.86 -13.47
CA GLY A 344 9.08 8.58 -13.23
C GLY A 344 8.56 9.11 -14.55
N LEU A 345 7.41 8.63 -14.98
CA LEU A 345 6.67 9.25 -16.07
C LEU A 345 6.42 10.69 -15.64
N ALA A 346 7.00 11.64 -16.39
CA ALA A 346 6.71 13.05 -16.17
C ALA A 346 5.18 13.24 -16.15
N PRO A 347 4.62 14.05 -15.25
CA PRO A 347 3.19 14.25 -15.17
C PRO A 347 2.68 14.77 -16.51
N VAL A 348 1.85 13.98 -17.18
CA VAL A 348 1.22 14.37 -18.45
C VAL A 348 0.02 15.24 -18.10
N LEU A 349 0.16 16.55 -18.31
CA LEU A 349 -0.95 17.48 -18.24
C LEU A 349 -1.70 17.42 -19.58
N THR A 350 -2.83 16.75 -19.62
CA THR A 350 -3.72 16.76 -20.79
C THR A 350 -4.71 17.91 -20.65
N LEU A 351 -4.53 18.96 -21.43
CA LEU A 351 -5.51 20.04 -21.54
C LEU A 351 -6.47 19.68 -22.69
N PRO A 352 -7.76 19.49 -22.43
CA PRO A 352 -8.72 19.35 -23.53
C PRO A 352 -8.81 20.67 -24.26
N THR A 353 -8.42 20.69 -25.54
CA THR A 353 -8.75 21.77 -26.47
C THR A 353 -10.17 21.54 -26.94
N GLY A 354 -11.12 22.33 -26.38
CA GLY A 354 -12.51 22.35 -26.78
C GLY A 354 -12.72 22.88 -28.18
#